data_20f2ff3987ff2c5bd82b41d4b7348515
#
_entry.id   20f2ff3987ff2c5bd82b41d4b7348515
#
_cell.length_a   1.000
_cell.length_b   1.000
_cell.length_c   1.000
_cell.angle_alpha   90.00
_cell.angle_beta   90.00
_cell.angle_gamma   90.00
#
_symmetry.space_group_name_H-M   'P 1'
#
loop_
_entity.id
_entity.type
_entity.pdbx_description
1 polymer ?
#
loop_
_entity_poly.entity_id
_entity_poly.type
_entity_poly.pdbx_seq_one_letter_code
_entity_poly.pdbx_strand_id
1 'polypeptide(L)'
;LAATGKLSPDTIRQLLERLADYVDVEPQVAELKPWEKSTTLNTPKIDDCPATIDIVVADKLYIAIAVLPNKLVATLKKLAVFANPEFFKRQAMRFSTIGVPRYLCAAHIESGYLHLPRGLKGQVEALLEQQACTIRYQDKRYAGQRLPALHFEGTLRSQQAKALKALLENEHGLVIANTGFGKTVVALALIAKRAVNTLVLVHNKALAEQWIERCKIFLKNAEMGSLLGGKDKLNGRIDVATYQSLISRNGIDIHDKVDSYGQIIVDECHHIPASNYETLLKNVAPQFLVGFTATPKRQDGLEKLMYFQLGAVLFESKPASLTFSQTAYCCDTQIAFPATWVDGSEPVKITQLYQYLQDNASRNQLITRSIAQAIEAKRQCLVLSERKEHIAILSEQLNTQGINTIELHGGVSTKIRKQRIELIQKGLPERTVIIATGKYVGEG
;
A
#
# COMPACT_ATOMS: atom_id res chain seq x y z
N LEU A 1 13.09 12.77 -37.71
CA LEU A 1 11.67 12.63 -37.27
C LEU A 1 10.75 12.05 -38.34
N ALA A 2 11.27 11.50 -39.43
CA ALA A 2 10.45 10.94 -40.52
C ALA A 2 10.38 9.40 -40.53
N ALA A 3 10.73 8.72 -39.45
CA ALA A 3 10.67 7.27 -39.35
C ALA A 3 10.23 6.77 -37.95
N THR A 4 9.38 7.53 -37.25
CA THR A 4 8.58 6.93 -36.20
C THR A 4 7.40 6.24 -36.86
N GLY A 5 7.59 5.00 -37.29
CA GLY A 5 6.47 4.16 -37.66
C GLY A 5 5.48 4.19 -36.50
N LYS A 6 4.32 4.81 -36.70
CA LYS A 6 3.19 4.66 -35.77
C LYS A 6 2.98 3.17 -35.67
N LEU A 7 3.20 2.59 -34.49
CA LEU A 7 2.75 1.22 -34.24
C LEU A 7 1.30 1.15 -34.66
N SER A 8 0.96 0.20 -35.54
CA SER A 8 -0.43 0.03 -35.93
C SER A 8 -1.29 -0.25 -34.70
N PRO A 9 -2.56 0.12 -34.67
CA PRO A 9 -3.46 -0.23 -33.59
C PRO A 9 -3.43 -1.71 -33.22
N ASP A 10 -3.21 -2.58 -34.21
CA ASP A 10 -3.09 -4.03 -34.00
C ASP A 10 -1.77 -4.42 -33.33
N THR A 11 -0.66 -3.76 -33.65
CA THR A 11 0.62 -3.98 -32.97
C THR A 11 0.56 -3.50 -31.51
N ILE A 12 -0.13 -2.39 -31.28
CA ILE A 12 -0.37 -1.89 -29.90
C ILE A 12 -1.27 -2.88 -29.14
N ARG A 13 -2.32 -3.42 -29.78
CA ARG A 13 -3.19 -4.43 -29.20
C ARG A 13 -2.42 -5.70 -28.85
N GLN A 14 -1.59 -6.22 -29.76
CA GLN A 14 -0.74 -7.40 -29.50
C GLN A 14 0.29 -7.16 -28.39
N LEU A 15 0.86 -5.94 -28.29
CA LEU A 15 1.74 -5.57 -27.17
C LEU A 15 0.98 -5.45 -25.86
N LEU A 16 -0.24 -4.91 -25.88
CA LEU A 16 -1.10 -4.83 -24.70
C LEU A 16 -1.60 -6.22 -24.29
N GLU A 17 -1.89 -7.11 -25.23
CA GLU A 17 -2.22 -8.52 -24.95
C GLU A 17 -1.02 -9.27 -24.34
N ARG A 18 0.19 -9.08 -24.86
CA ARG A 18 1.42 -9.63 -24.25
C ARG A 18 1.76 -9.00 -22.90
N LEU A 19 1.46 -7.72 -22.68
CA LEU A 19 1.61 -7.07 -21.40
C LEU A 19 0.49 -7.47 -20.42
N ALA A 20 -0.71 -7.84 -20.92
CA ALA A 20 -1.79 -8.37 -20.10
C ALA A 20 -1.43 -9.71 -19.44
N ASP A 21 -0.55 -10.50 -20.06
CA ASP A 21 0.01 -11.71 -19.44
C ASP A 21 0.94 -11.39 -18.25
N TYR A 22 1.39 -10.14 -18.12
CA TYR A 22 2.28 -9.65 -17.03
C TYR A 22 1.60 -8.64 -16.09
N VAL A 23 0.49 -8.08 -16.52
CA VAL A 23 -0.35 -7.20 -15.70
C VAL A 23 -1.66 -7.91 -15.52
N ASP A 24 -1.97 -8.36 -14.29
CA ASP A 24 -3.32 -8.81 -13.92
C ASP A 24 -4.30 -7.68 -14.21
N VAL A 25 -4.85 -7.69 -15.42
CA VAL A 25 -6.06 -6.93 -15.73
C VAL A 25 -7.15 -7.66 -14.96
N GLU A 26 -7.72 -7.02 -13.94
CA GLU A 26 -8.93 -7.55 -13.31
C GLU A 26 -9.91 -7.90 -14.43
N PRO A 27 -10.43 -9.13 -14.46
CA PRO A 27 -11.49 -9.45 -15.40
C PRO A 27 -12.62 -8.46 -15.11
N GLN A 28 -12.99 -7.67 -16.10
CA GLN A 28 -14.29 -6.98 -16.10
C GLN A 28 -15.29 -8.02 -15.61
N VAL A 29 -16.19 -7.62 -14.70
CA VAL A 29 -17.27 -8.48 -14.20
C VAL A 29 -17.94 -9.10 -15.40
N ALA A 30 -17.46 -10.28 -15.81
CA ALA A 30 -18.04 -11.03 -16.89
C ALA A 30 -19.44 -11.42 -16.41
N GLU A 31 -20.47 -11.17 -17.22
CA GLU A 31 -21.79 -11.71 -16.96
C GLU A 31 -21.64 -13.19 -16.64
N LEU A 32 -22.03 -13.59 -15.42
CA LEU A 32 -21.92 -14.95 -14.93
C LEU A 32 -22.61 -15.89 -15.93
N LYS A 33 -21.82 -16.71 -16.57
CA LYS A 33 -22.37 -17.72 -17.49
C LYS A 33 -23.17 -18.75 -16.67
N PRO A 34 -24.24 -19.34 -17.23
CA PRO A 34 -25.16 -20.21 -16.49
C PRO A 34 -24.49 -21.40 -15.75
N TRP A 35 -23.28 -21.79 -16.18
CA TRP A 35 -22.48 -22.85 -15.56
C TRP A 35 -21.43 -22.34 -14.55
N GLU A 36 -21.29 -21.04 -14.37
CA GLU A 36 -20.44 -20.44 -13.35
C GLU A 36 -21.24 -20.40 -12.05
N LYS A 37 -20.78 -21.17 -11.06
CA LYS A 37 -21.39 -21.16 -9.73
C LYS A 37 -21.25 -19.76 -9.16
N SER A 38 -22.38 -19.11 -8.83
CA SER A 38 -22.38 -17.87 -8.09
C SER A 38 -21.56 -18.04 -6.82
N THR A 39 -20.64 -17.11 -6.58
CA THR A 39 -19.83 -17.06 -5.35
C THR A 39 -20.60 -16.56 -4.14
N THR A 40 -21.92 -16.46 -4.21
CA THR A 40 -22.73 -16.35 -3.00
C THR A 40 -22.56 -17.66 -2.25
N LEU A 41 -21.81 -17.61 -1.16
CA LEU A 41 -21.67 -18.67 -0.19
C LEU A 41 -23.06 -19.00 0.37
N ASN A 42 -23.85 -19.80 -0.38
CA ASN A 42 -24.98 -20.48 0.19
C ASN A 42 -24.41 -21.57 1.11
N THR A 43 -24.03 -21.13 2.30
CA THR A 43 -23.55 -22.05 3.33
C THR A 43 -24.74 -22.90 3.73
N PRO A 44 -24.69 -24.22 3.56
CA PRO A 44 -25.80 -25.07 3.96
C PRO A 44 -26.09 -24.84 5.44
N LYS A 45 -27.37 -24.88 5.79
CA LYS A 45 -27.80 -24.78 7.20
C LYS A 45 -27.09 -25.84 8.01
N ILE A 46 -26.49 -25.45 9.11
CA ILE A 46 -25.75 -26.30 10.01
C ILE A 46 -26.70 -26.68 11.14
N ASP A 47 -26.88 -27.99 11.35
CA ASP A 47 -27.69 -28.49 12.44
C ASP A 47 -27.03 -28.19 13.78
N ASP A 48 -27.83 -28.06 14.84
CA ASP A 48 -27.41 -27.82 16.22
C ASP A 48 -26.64 -26.50 16.47
N CYS A 49 -26.86 -25.48 15.61
CA CYS A 49 -26.32 -24.13 15.87
C CYS A 49 -26.98 -23.53 17.13
N PRO A 50 -26.21 -22.97 18.07
CA PRO A 50 -26.77 -22.30 19.24
C PRO A 50 -27.56 -21.07 18.82
N ALA A 51 -28.70 -20.81 19.49
CA ALA A 51 -29.52 -19.61 19.19
C ALA A 51 -28.78 -18.30 19.45
N THR A 52 -27.83 -18.30 20.40
CA THR A 52 -27.03 -17.14 20.75
C THR A 52 -25.56 -17.53 20.83
N ILE A 53 -24.69 -16.70 20.23
CA ILE A 53 -23.23 -16.89 20.25
C ILE A 53 -22.59 -15.63 20.84
N ASP A 54 -21.77 -15.85 21.87
CA ASP A 54 -20.97 -14.78 22.48
C ASP A 54 -19.67 -14.59 21.69
N ILE A 55 -19.40 -13.36 21.29
CA ILE A 55 -18.15 -12.97 20.61
C ILE A 55 -17.46 -11.89 21.42
N VAL A 56 -16.26 -12.17 21.91
CA VAL A 56 -15.40 -11.16 22.51
C VAL A 56 -14.62 -10.46 21.40
N VAL A 57 -14.72 -9.14 21.36
CA VAL A 57 -14.00 -8.27 20.41
C VAL A 57 -12.86 -7.58 21.12
N ALA A 58 -11.63 -7.88 20.73
CA ALA A 58 -10.40 -7.24 21.24
C ALA A 58 -9.42 -6.99 20.08
N ASP A 59 -8.17 -7.42 20.19
CA ASP A 59 -7.21 -7.51 19.10
C ASP A 59 -7.68 -8.44 17.97
N LYS A 60 -8.49 -9.43 18.31
CA LYS A 60 -9.15 -10.42 17.43
C LYS A 60 -10.62 -10.58 17.84
N LEU A 61 -11.31 -11.45 17.11
CA LEU A 61 -12.60 -11.99 17.52
C LEU A 61 -12.37 -13.34 18.19
N TYR A 62 -12.92 -13.50 19.38
CA TYR A 62 -12.78 -14.73 20.19
C TYR A 62 -14.15 -15.36 20.36
N ILE A 63 -14.28 -16.62 19.96
CA ILE A 63 -15.53 -17.39 20.04
C ILE A 63 -15.25 -18.70 20.78
N ALA A 64 -15.95 -18.96 21.88
CA ALA A 64 -15.79 -20.19 22.63
C ALA A 64 -16.19 -21.41 21.78
N ILE A 65 -15.31 -22.39 21.62
CA ILE A 65 -15.58 -23.55 20.76
C ILE A 65 -16.44 -24.61 21.43
N ALA A 66 -16.50 -24.63 22.75
CA ALA A 66 -17.23 -25.64 23.50
C ALA A 66 -18.75 -25.67 23.22
N VAL A 67 -19.29 -24.50 22.79
CA VAL A 67 -20.72 -24.35 22.47
C VAL A 67 -21.01 -24.42 20.97
N LEU A 68 -19.98 -24.60 20.13
CA LEU A 68 -20.14 -24.57 18.67
C LEU A 68 -20.08 -25.99 18.07
N PRO A 69 -20.96 -26.33 17.11
CA PRO A 69 -20.82 -27.52 16.30
C PRO A 69 -19.50 -27.49 15.50
N ASN A 70 -18.84 -28.63 15.34
CA ASN A 70 -17.57 -28.74 14.60
C ASN A 70 -17.67 -28.22 13.18
N LYS A 71 -18.83 -28.38 12.51
CA LYS A 71 -19.09 -27.86 11.16
C LYS A 71 -19.05 -26.33 11.15
N LEU A 72 -19.62 -25.68 12.18
CA LEU A 72 -19.62 -24.21 12.28
C LEU A 72 -18.19 -23.69 12.55
N VAL A 73 -17.45 -24.33 13.45
CA VAL A 73 -16.04 -24.00 13.71
C VAL A 73 -15.21 -24.10 12.41
N ALA A 74 -15.38 -25.20 11.65
CA ALA A 74 -14.69 -25.38 10.38
C ALA A 74 -15.07 -24.31 9.35
N THR A 75 -16.36 -23.91 9.30
CA THR A 75 -16.85 -22.89 8.36
C THR A 75 -16.34 -21.50 8.74
N LEU A 76 -16.36 -21.15 10.02
CA LEU A 76 -15.76 -19.90 10.51
C LEU A 76 -14.26 -19.82 10.22
N LYS A 77 -13.50 -20.91 10.41
CA LYS A 77 -12.08 -20.96 10.05
C LYS A 77 -11.83 -20.73 8.57
N LYS A 78 -12.71 -21.22 7.68
CA LYS A 78 -12.57 -21.01 6.22
C LYS A 78 -12.62 -19.53 5.83
N LEU A 79 -13.29 -18.65 6.59
CA LEU A 79 -13.29 -17.22 6.35
C LEU A 79 -11.88 -16.60 6.43
N ALA A 80 -11.01 -17.21 7.25
CA ALA A 80 -9.64 -16.75 7.45
C ALA A 80 -8.61 -17.51 6.59
N VAL A 81 -9.05 -18.27 5.59
CA VAL A 81 -8.18 -19.05 4.70
C VAL A 81 -8.08 -18.38 3.34
N PHE A 82 -6.87 -18.35 2.79
CA PHE A 82 -6.63 -17.83 1.43
C PHE A 82 -5.47 -18.58 0.75
N ALA A 83 -5.45 -18.49 -0.58
CA ALA A 83 -4.39 -19.09 -1.39
C ALA A 83 -3.03 -18.43 -1.08
N ASN A 84 -1.98 -19.24 -0.93
CA ASN A 84 -0.63 -18.74 -0.71
C ASN A 84 0.01 -18.33 -2.03
N PRO A 85 0.28 -17.04 -2.29
CA PRO A 85 0.81 -16.57 -3.56
C PRO A 85 2.17 -17.20 -3.88
N GLU A 86 3.02 -17.43 -2.87
CA GLU A 86 4.32 -18.03 -3.05
C GLU A 86 4.23 -19.47 -3.58
N PHE A 87 3.27 -20.26 -3.07
CA PHE A 87 3.04 -21.63 -3.56
C PHE A 87 2.72 -21.62 -5.05
N PHE A 88 1.75 -20.82 -5.47
CA PHE A 88 1.30 -20.76 -6.86
C PHE A 88 2.36 -20.16 -7.78
N LYS A 89 3.12 -19.18 -7.31
CA LYS A 89 4.27 -18.62 -8.04
C LYS A 89 5.35 -19.68 -8.28
N ARG A 90 5.73 -20.44 -7.25
CA ARG A 90 6.69 -21.54 -7.37
C ARG A 90 6.19 -22.62 -8.34
N GLN A 91 4.90 -22.99 -8.23
CA GLN A 91 4.25 -23.96 -9.10
C GLN A 91 4.28 -23.51 -10.56
N ALA A 92 3.92 -22.25 -10.84
CA ALA A 92 3.95 -21.68 -12.19
C ALA A 92 5.36 -21.64 -12.78
N MET A 93 6.38 -21.39 -11.96
CA MET A 93 7.80 -21.43 -12.34
C MET A 93 8.40 -22.84 -12.36
N ARG A 94 7.61 -23.90 -12.09
CA ARG A 94 8.05 -25.30 -11.99
C ARG A 94 9.14 -25.52 -10.92
N PHE A 95 9.16 -24.67 -9.88
CA PHE A 95 10.04 -24.85 -8.73
C PHE A 95 9.40 -25.81 -7.70
N SER A 96 10.24 -26.39 -6.84
CA SER A 96 9.74 -27.21 -5.74
C SER A 96 8.83 -26.42 -4.79
N THR A 97 7.68 -26.99 -4.49
CA THR A 97 6.71 -26.45 -3.52
C THR A 97 6.77 -27.17 -2.16
N ILE A 98 7.76 -28.06 -1.99
CA ILE A 98 7.95 -28.79 -0.73
C ILE A 98 8.20 -27.79 0.41
N GLY A 99 7.48 -27.95 1.50
CA GLY A 99 7.56 -27.06 2.68
C GLY A 99 6.81 -25.73 2.54
N VAL A 100 6.19 -25.44 1.38
CA VAL A 100 5.38 -24.23 1.19
C VAL A 100 3.90 -24.64 1.23
N PRO A 101 3.10 -24.17 2.20
CA PRO A 101 1.69 -24.51 2.29
C PRO A 101 0.91 -23.90 1.12
N ARG A 102 -0.02 -24.66 0.55
CA ARG A 102 -0.88 -24.20 -0.56
C ARG A 102 -1.87 -23.11 -0.13
N TYR A 103 -2.33 -23.17 1.11
CA TYR A 103 -3.25 -22.22 1.70
C TYR A 103 -2.68 -21.70 3.02
N LEU A 104 -2.90 -20.42 3.30
CA LEU A 104 -2.59 -19.77 4.57
C LEU A 104 -3.88 -19.64 5.37
N CYS A 105 -3.80 -19.84 6.69
CA CYS A 105 -4.93 -19.70 7.60
C CYS A 105 -4.55 -18.70 8.70
N ALA A 106 -5.28 -17.59 8.78
CA ALA A 106 -5.10 -16.59 9.83
C ALA A 106 -5.94 -16.86 11.09
N ALA A 107 -6.74 -17.93 11.10
CA ALA A 107 -7.46 -18.40 12.27
C ALA A 107 -6.65 -19.46 13.03
N HIS A 108 -6.76 -19.46 14.35
CA HIS A 108 -6.20 -20.51 15.19
C HIS A 108 -7.15 -20.81 16.36
N ILE A 109 -6.93 -21.94 17.02
CA ILE A 109 -7.64 -22.33 18.23
C ILE A 109 -6.63 -22.37 19.37
N GLU A 110 -6.94 -21.66 20.43
CA GLU A 110 -6.10 -21.59 21.62
C GLU A 110 -6.97 -21.40 22.85
N SER A 111 -6.62 -22.08 23.94
CA SER A 111 -7.31 -21.94 25.24
C SER A 111 -8.83 -22.10 25.17
N GLY A 112 -9.33 -22.98 24.26
CA GLY A 112 -10.76 -23.24 24.10
C GLY A 112 -11.53 -22.21 23.27
N TYR A 113 -10.85 -21.26 22.64
CA TYR A 113 -11.44 -20.24 21.78
C TYR A 113 -10.96 -20.36 20.34
N LEU A 114 -11.86 -20.11 19.41
CA LEU A 114 -11.52 -19.82 18.02
C LEU A 114 -11.18 -18.35 17.91
N HIS A 115 -9.95 -18.06 17.45
CA HIS A 115 -9.45 -16.72 17.21
C HIS A 115 -9.56 -16.41 15.73
N LEU A 116 -10.27 -15.34 15.38
CA LEU A 116 -10.41 -14.85 14.01
C LEU A 116 -9.89 -13.42 13.93
N PRO A 117 -9.28 -13.02 12.80
CA PRO A 117 -8.92 -11.63 12.58
C PRO A 117 -10.13 -10.71 12.69
N ARG A 118 -9.95 -9.55 13.35
CA ARG A 118 -11.04 -8.59 13.59
C ARG A 118 -11.68 -8.00 12.32
N GLY A 119 -10.91 -7.90 11.23
CA GLY A 119 -11.42 -7.43 9.94
C GLY A 119 -12.45 -8.36 9.28
N LEU A 120 -12.58 -9.59 9.79
CA LEU A 120 -13.60 -10.54 9.36
C LEU A 120 -14.94 -10.37 10.08
N LYS A 121 -15.09 -9.38 11.00
CA LYS A 121 -16.31 -9.19 11.80
C LYS A 121 -17.58 -9.23 10.94
N GLY A 122 -17.66 -8.43 9.87
CA GLY A 122 -18.84 -8.41 9.01
C GLY A 122 -19.12 -9.75 8.29
N GLN A 123 -18.06 -10.49 7.92
CA GLN A 123 -18.24 -11.82 7.31
C GLN A 123 -18.68 -12.86 8.34
N VAL A 124 -18.21 -12.76 9.59
CA VAL A 124 -18.66 -13.61 10.69
C VAL A 124 -20.12 -13.32 11.02
N GLU A 125 -20.51 -12.04 11.09
CA GLU A 125 -21.90 -11.60 11.28
C GLU A 125 -22.82 -12.18 10.20
N ALA A 126 -22.50 -11.96 8.93
CA ALA A 126 -23.28 -12.47 7.82
C ALA A 126 -23.41 -14.00 7.82
N LEU A 127 -22.33 -14.72 8.18
CA LEU A 127 -22.37 -16.17 8.29
C LEU A 127 -23.30 -16.62 9.43
N LEU A 128 -23.21 -16.02 10.60
CA LEU A 128 -23.99 -16.39 11.75
C LEU A 128 -25.47 -16.02 11.59
N GLU A 129 -25.78 -14.91 10.95
CA GLU A 129 -27.14 -14.52 10.55
C GLU A 129 -27.76 -15.54 9.60
N GLN A 130 -27.00 -16.04 8.61
CA GLN A 130 -27.46 -17.12 7.72
C GLN A 130 -27.78 -18.42 8.48
N GLN A 131 -27.13 -18.66 9.62
CA GLN A 131 -27.41 -19.80 10.49
C GLN A 131 -28.53 -19.51 11.52
N ALA A 132 -29.17 -18.32 11.44
CA ALA A 132 -30.17 -17.84 12.38
C ALA A 132 -29.67 -17.72 13.84
N CYS A 133 -28.38 -17.47 14.02
CA CYS A 133 -27.75 -17.24 15.31
C CYS A 133 -27.80 -15.75 15.68
N THR A 134 -28.23 -15.44 16.90
CA THR A 134 -28.10 -14.10 17.48
C THR A 134 -26.69 -13.92 18.05
N ILE A 135 -26.07 -12.76 17.78
CA ILE A 135 -24.73 -12.47 18.26
C ILE A 135 -24.83 -11.53 19.45
N ARG A 136 -24.13 -11.88 20.52
CA ARG A 136 -23.94 -11.03 21.69
C ARG A 136 -22.47 -10.67 21.81
N TYR A 137 -22.17 -9.36 21.71
CA TYR A 137 -20.81 -8.86 21.77
C TYR A 137 -20.38 -8.49 23.17
N GLN A 138 -19.13 -8.86 23.49
CA GLN A 138 -18.40 -8.35 24.64
C GLN A 138 -17.21 -7.55 24.10
N ASP A 139 -17.28 -6.23 24.18
CA ASP A 139 -16.21 -5.34 23.72
C ASP A 139 -15.12 -5.18 24.79
N LYS A 140 -13.90 -5.54 24.47
CA LYS A 140 -12.69 -5.42 25.28
C LYS A 140 -11.66 -4.49 24.68
N ARG A 141 -12.04 -3.77 23.60
CA ARG A 141 -11.14 -2.83 22.94
C ARG A 141 -10.96 -1.56 23.79
N TYR A 142 -9.84 -0.94 23.60
CA TYR A 142 -9.56 0.32 24.26
C TYR A 142 -10.22 1.49 23.53
N ALA A 143 -11.16 2.16 24.18
CA ALA A 143 -11.92 3.28 23.62
C ALA A 143 -11.10 4.57 23.47
N GLY A 144 -9.96 4.64 24.14
CA GLY A 144 -9.05 5.77 24.07
C GLY A 144 -9.39 6.93 25.00
N GLN A 145 -8.50 7.90 25.02
CA GLN A 145 -8.64 9.14 25.75
C GLN A 145 -9.30 10.21 24.87
N ARG A 146 -10.30 10.91 25.37
CA ARG A 146 -10.97 12.00 24.67
C ARG A 146 -10.06 13.24 24.56
N LEU A 147 -10.08 13.88 23.38
CA LEU A 147 -9.34 15.10 23.06
C LEU A 147 -10.30 16.21 22.60
N PRO A 148 -11.14 16.76 23.48
CA PRO A 148 -12.29 17.58 23.11
C PRO A 148 -11.94 18.93 22.45
N ALA A 149 -10.71 19.42 22.61
CA ALA A 149 -10.28 20.70 22.06
C ALA A 149 -9.79 20.68 20.62
N LEU A 150 -9.78 19.51 19.96
CA LEU A 150 -9.31 19.40 18.59
C LEU A 150 -10.30 20.02 17.61
N HIS A 151 -9.79 20.85 16.71
CA HIS A 151 -10.57 21.45 15.64
C HIS A 151 -9.88 21.31 14.29
N PHE A 152 -10.62 20.83 13.28
CA PHE A 152 -10.11 20.72 11.92
C PHE A 152 -10.33 22.04 11.16
N GLU A 153 -9.25 22.60 10.63
CA GLU A 153 -9.27 23.78 9.76
C GLU A 153 -9.03 23.38 8.32
N GLY A 154 -10.04 23.53 7.52
CA GLY A 154 -9.97 23.24 6.08
C GLY A 154 -11.33 22.89 5.50
N THR A 155 -11.41 22.93 4.18
CA THR A 155 -12.60 22.53 3.45
C THR A 155 -12.32 21.23 2.71
N LEU A 156 -13.13 20.21 2.99
CA LEU A 156 -13.05 18.94 2.30
C LEU A 156 -13.71 19.00 0.92
N ARG A 157 -13.06 18.47 -0.08
CA ARG A 157 -13.67 18.24 -1.39
C ARG A 157 -14.79 17.20 -1.28
N SER A 158 -15.76 17.20 -2.20
CA SER A 158 -16.93 16.31 -2.17
C SER A 158 -16.54 14.81 -1.95
N GLN A 159 -15.55 14.31 -2.67
CA GLN A 159 -15.10 12.92 -2.52
C GLN A 159 -14.41 12.67 -1.15
N GLN A 160 -13.67 13.66 -0.62
CA GLN A 160 -13.07 13.58 0.70
C GLN A 160 -14.12 13.56 1.81
N ALA A 161 -15.20 14.36 1.66
CA ALA A 161 -16.32 14.36 2.59
C ALA A 161 -17.06 13.01 2.61
N LYS A 162 -17.22 12.36 1.43
CA LYS A 162 -17.79 11.01 1.35
C LYS A 162 -16.91 9.97 2.02
N ALA A 163 -15.59 10.03 1.83
CA ALA A 163 -14.64 9.16 2.51
C ALA A 163 -14.69 9.35 4.04
N LEU A 164 -14.71 10.59 4.51
CA LEU A 164 -14.84 10.90 5.92
C LEU A 164 -16.15 10.36 6.51
N LYS A 165 -17.28 10.52 5.81
CA LYS A 165 -18.58 10.00 6.25
C LYS A 165 -18.52 8.48 6.42
N ALA A 166 -18.03 7.75 5.41
CA ALA A 166 -17.88 6.30 5.48
C ALA A 166 -16.99 5.86 6.65
N LEU A 167 -15.91 6.59 6.93
CA LEU A 167 -15.04 6.34 8.08
C LEU A 167 -15.71 6.59 9.43
N LEU A 168 -16.55 7.59 9.53
CA LEU A 168 -17.27 7.91 10.79
C LEU A 168 -18.37 6.91 11.13
N GLU A 169 -18.98 6.30 10.11
CA GLU A 169 -20.01 5.27 10.27
C GLU A 169 -19.42 3.89 10.61
N ASN A 170 -18.10 3.73 10.51
CA ASN A 170 -17.43 2.45 10.74
C ASN A 170 -16.24 2.59 11.71
N GLU A 171 -16.00 1.58 12.51
CA GLU A 171 -14.87 1.55 13.43
C GLU A 171 -13.58 1.08 12.78
N HIS A 172 -13.68 0.16 11.82
CA HIS A 172 -12.56 -0.45 11.10
C HIS A 172 -12.78 -0.39 9.60
N GLY A 173 -11.71 -0.24 8.83
CA GLY A 173 -11.79 -0.36 7.39
C GLY A 173 -10.68 0.37 6.64
N LEU A 174 -10.78 0.29 5.33
CA LEU A 174 -9.81 0.79 4.38
C LEU A 174 -10.38 1.90 3.51
N VAL A 175 -9.56 2.90 3.25
CA VAL A 175 -9.78 3.91 2.22
C VAL A 175 -8.75 3.73 1.12
N ILE A 176 -9.21 3.39 -0.07
CA ILE A 176 -8.39 3.31 -1.27
C ILE A 176 -8.54 4.61 -2.04
N ALA A 177 -7.46 5.37 -2.16
CA ALA A 177 -7.52 6.65 -2.84
C ALA A 177 -6.19 7.00 -3.50
N ASN A 178 -6.25 7.42 -4.75
CA ASN A 178 -5.09 7.74 -5.58
C ASN A 178 -4.17 8.78 -4.93
N THR A 179 -2.92 8.81 -5.38
CA THR A 179 -1.97 9.88 -5.01
C THR A 179 -2.57 11.25 -5.35
N GLY A 180 -2.41 12.23 -4.47
CA GLY A 180 -3.03 13.56 -4.64
C GLY A 180 -4.51 13.68 -4.22
N PHE A 181 -5.16 12.58 -3.83
CA PHE A 181 -6.51 12.63 -3.27
C PHE A 181 -6.58 13.49 -1.98
N GLY A 182 -5.52 13.51 -1.20
CA GLY A 182 -5.46 14.17 0.11
C GLY A 182 -5.87 13.23 1.24
N LYS A 183 -5.41 11.97 1.20
CA LYS A 183 -5.63 10.95 2.25
C LYS A 183 -5.33 11.49 3.65
N THR A 184 -4.18 12.15 3.81
CA THR A 184 -3.76 12.77 5.09
C THR A 184 -4.75 13.81 5.58
N VAL A 185 -5.34 14.63 4.70
CA VAL A 185 -6.34 15.66 5.06
C VAL A 185 -7.61 15.00 5.59
N VAL A 186 -8.08 13.94 4.92
CA VAL A 186 -9.25 13.16 5.39
C VAL A 186 -8.97 12.52 6.75
N ALA A 187 -7.78 11.97 6.95
CA ALA A 187 -7.38 11.36 8.20
C ALA A 187 -7.29 12.38 9.34
N LEU A 188 -6.76 13.59 9.09
CA LEU A 188 -6.74 14.67 10.08
C LEU A 188 -8.17 15.15 10.43
N ALA A 189 -9.05 15.26 9.45
CA ALA A 189 -10.46 15.56 9.68
C ALA A 189 -11.14 14.46 10.52
N LEU A 190 -10.80 13.17 10.28
CA LEU A 190 -11.28 12.05 11.08
C LEU A 190 -10.81 12.15 12.54
N ILE A 191 -9.51 12.45 12.77
CA ILE A 191 -8.94 12.63 14.10
C ILE A 191 -9.71 13.71 14.88
N ALA A 192 -9.94 14.85 14.24
CA ALA A 192 -10.69 15.94 14.87
C ALA A 192 -12.16 15.57 15.17
N LYS A 193 -12.81 14.86 14.26
CA LYS A 193 -14.23 14.47 14.45
C LYS A 193 -14.42 13.38 15.50
N ARG A 194 -13.54 12.39 15.55
CA ARG A 194 -13.57 11.36 16.60
C ARG A 194 -13.09 11.90 17.94
N ALA A 195 -12.16 12.85 17.91
CA ALA A 195 -11.57 13.47 19.08
C ALA A 195 -11.07 12.47 20.13
N VAL A 196 -10.37 11.44 19.65
CA VAL A 196 -9.79 10.36 20.46
C VAL A 196 -8.29 10.32 20.21
N ASN A 197 -7.52 10.00 21.24
CA ASN A 197 -6.08 9.88 21.11
C ASN A 197 -5.70 8.88 20.02
N THR A 198 -4.79 9.31 19.16
CA THR A 198 -4.53 8.64 17.88
C THR A 198 -3.04 8.38 17.66
N LEU A 199 -2.71 7.16 17.25
CA LEU A 199 -1.40 6.81 16.72
C LEU A 199 -1.47 6.68 15.19
N VAL A 200 -0.60 7.42 14.51
CA VAL A 200 -0.44 7.34 13.05
C VAL A 200 0.80 6.50 12.73
N LEU A 201 0.60 5.42 12.00
CA LEU A 201 1.66 4.52 11.55
C LEU A 201 2.04 4.85 10.12
N VAL A 202 3.33 5.09 9.91
CA VAL A 202 3.89 5.37 8.58
C VAL A 202 5.09 4.44 8.31
N HIS A 203 5.43 4.25 7.03
CA HIS A 203 6.52 3.36 6.68
C HIS A 203 7.92 4.01 6.66
N ASN A 204 8.01 5.35 6.62
CA ASN A 204 9.28 6.06 6.63
C ASN A 204 9.23 7.40 7.36
N LYS A 205 10.43 7.92 7.67
CA LYS A 205 10.59 9.17 8.42
C LYS A 205 10.09 10.40 7.64
N ALA A 206 10.25 10.45 6.33
CA ALA A 206 9.84 11.59 5.51
C ALA A 206 8.31 11.78 5.55
N LEU A 207 7.55 10.68 5.47
CA LEU A 207 6.10 10.72 5.66
C LEU A 207 5.71 11.16 7.07
N ALA A 208 6.44 10.72 8.10
CA ALA A 208 6.17 11.18 9.46
C ALA A 208 6.36 12.70 9.60
N GLU A 209 7.43 13.24 9.03
CA GLU A 209 7.68 14.68 9.02
C GLU A 209 6.57 15.44 8.26
N GLN A 210 6.11 14.90 7.13
CA GLN A 210 4.97 15.44 6.37
C GLN A 210 3.67 15.42 7.20
N TRP A 211 3.41 14.34 7.95
CA TRP A 211 2.25 14.26 8.84
C TRP A 211 2.28 15.35 9.92
N ILE A 212 3.45 15.58 10.54
CA ILE A 212 3.64 16.62 11.56
C ILE A 212 3.36 18.02 10.97
N GLU A 213 3.87 18.30 9.77
CA GLU A 213 3.63 19.57 9.08
C GLU A 213 2.14 19.77 8.75
N ARG A 214 1.52 18.73 8.21
CA ARG A 214 0.09 18.76 7.87
C ARG A 214 -0.80 18.91 9.10
N CYS A 215 -0.44 18.27 10.20
CA CYS A 215 -1.14 18.41 11.46
C CYS A 215 -1.16 19.90 11.93
N LYS A 216 -0.01 20.58 11.87
CA LYS A 216 0.10 22.00 12.23
C LYS A 216 -0.78 22.92 11.35
N ILE A 217 -0.98 22.53 10.08
CA ILE A 217 -1.79 23.32 9.14
C ILE A 217 -3.30 23.10 9.37
N PHE A 218 -3.70 21.84 9.56
CA PHE A 218 -5.12 21.46 9.54
C PHE A 218 -5.75 21.20 10.88
N LEU A 219 -4.97 21.07 11.97
CA LEU A 219 -5.51 20.86 13.31
C LEU A 219 -5.11 21.97 14.26
N LYS A 220 -6.12 22.70 14.77
CA LYS A 220 -5.92 23.60 15.91
C LYS A 220 -5.92 22.84 17.22
N ASN A 221 -5.15 23.34 18.17
CA ASN A 221 -5.01 22.78 19.52
C ASN A 221 -4.48 21.34 19.52
N ALA A 222 -3.78 20.94 18.46
CA ALA A 222 -3.15 19.64 18.34
C ALA A 222 -1.66 19.75 18.63
N GLU A 223 -1.19 18.91 19.54
CA GLU A 223 0.23 18.68 19.76
C GLU A 223 0.57 17.29 19.29
N MET A 224 1.42 17.19 18.27
CA MET A 224 1.82 15.91 17.71
C MET A 224 3.17 15.48 18.27
N GLY A 225 3.18 14.33 18.95
CA GLY A 225 4.40 13.63 19.32
C GLY A 225 4.93 12.74 18.21
N SER A 226 6.09 12.14 18.44
CA SER A 226 6.69 11.25 17.43
C SER A 226 7.65 10.23 18.01
N LEU A 227 7.72 9.05 17.37
CA LEU A 227 8.75 8.03 17.60
C LEU A 227 9.46 7.71 16.29
N LEU A 228 10.62 8.34 16.10
CA LEU A 228 11.35 8.29 14.82
C LEU A 228 12.85 8.07 15.05
N GLY A 229 13.40 7.02 14.45
CA GLY A 229 14.85 6.76 14.50
C GLY A 229 15.40 6.63 15.91
N GLY A 230 14.67 6.02 16.83
CA GLY A 230 15.05 5.79 18.22
C GLY A 230 14.86 7.00 19.15
N LYS A 231 14.31 8.12 18.65
CA LYS A 231 13.96 9.28 19.48
C LYS A 231 12.48 9.19 19.87
N ASP A 232 12.22 8.85 21.13
CA ASP A 232 10.87 8.81 21.69
C ASP A 232 10.46 10.21 22.19
N LYS A 233 9.43 10.77 21.55
CA LYS A 233 8.73 12.00 21.92
C LYS A 233 7.22 11.77 21.86
N LEU A 234 6.78 10.55 22.15
CA LEU A 234 5.36 10.23 22.21
C LEU A 234 4.71 10.94 23.40
N ASN A 235 3.59 11.62 23.14
CA ASN A 235 2.83 12.36 24.16
C ASN A 235 1.52 11.67 24.56
N GLY A 236 1.14 10.58 23.87
CA GLY A 236 -0.06 9.80 24.14
C GLY A 236 -1.36 10.46 23.65
N ARG A 237 -1.28 11.57 22.90
CA ARG A 237 -2.43 12.32 22.36
C ARG A 237 -2.59 12.10 20.86
N ILE A 238 -1.79 12.77 20.05
CA ILE A 238 -1.70 12.53 18.61
C ILE A 238 -0.23 12.30 18.30
N ASP A 239 0.09 11.08 17.95
CA ASP A 239 1.47 10.67 17.75
C ASP A 239 1.66 10.04 16.37
N VAL A 240 2.86 10.24 15.79
CA VAL A 240 3.26 9.58 14.57
C VAL A 240 4.50 8.73 14.81
N ALA A 241 4.48 7.49 14.33
CA ALA A 241 5.60 6.58 14.46
C ALA A 241 5.84 5.79 13.17
N THR A 242 7.10 5.46 12.91
CA THR A 242 7.37 4.42 11.93
C THR A 242 7.15 3.05 12.59
N TYR A 243 6.55 2.11 11.86
CA TYR A 243 6.30 0.77 12.43
C TYR A 243 7.59 0.08 12.89
N GLN A 244 8.73 0.34 12.22
CA GLN A 244 10.03 -0.17 12.62
C GLN A 244 10.51 0.37 13.99
N SER A 245 10.09 1.59 14.35
CA SER A 245 10.45 2.19 15.65
C SER A 245 9.61 1.64 16.80
N LEU A 246 8.46 1.07 16.50
CA LEU A 246 7.54 0.48 17.49
C LEU A 246 7.82 -0.99 17.76
N ILE A 247 8.51 -1.67 16.86
CA ILE A 247 8.85 -3.09 17.00
C ILE A 247 10.30 -3.19 17.44
N SER A 248 10.56 -4.00 18.47
CA SER A 248 11.92 -4.26 18.95
C SER A 248 12.79 -4.91 17.86
N ARG A 249 14.11 -4.87 18.02
CA ARG A 249 15.04 -5.46 17.05
C ARG A 249 14.91 -6.97 16.91
N ASN A 250 14.40 -7.66 17.93
CA ASN A 250 14.09 -9.09 17.89
C ASN A 250 12.78 -9.40 17.11
N GLY A 251 12.00 -8.37 16.72
CA GLY A 251 10.76 -8.50 15.98
C GLY A 251 9.58 -9.08 16.81
N ILE A 252 9.72 -9.19 18.13
CA ILE A 252 8.75 -9.84 19.03
C ILE A 252 8.02 -8.79 19.88
N ASP A 253 8.77 -7.91 20.53
CA ASP A 253 8.21 -6.97 21.48
C ASP A 253 7.75 -5.69 20.78
N ILE A 254 6.64 -5.14 21.27
CA ILE A 254 6.04 -3.90 20.81
C ILE A 254 6.26 -2.84 21.90
N HIS A 255 6.40 -1.60 21.48
CA HIS A 255 6.54 -0.46 22.39
C HIS A 255 5.31 -0.33 23.29
N ASP A 256 5.49 -0.28 24.61
CA ASP A 256 4.43 -0.36 25.62
C ASP A 256 3.29 0.67 25.44
N LYS A 257 3.59 1.83 24.88
CA LYS A 257 2.57 2.88 24.68
C LYS A 257 1.58 2.58 23.55
N VAL A 258 1.82 1.56 22.68
CA VAL A 258 0.95 1.30 21.51
C VAL A 258 -0.48 0.93 21.90
N ASP A 259 -0.64 0.24 23.02
CA ASP A 259 -1.96 -0.16 23.55
C ASP A 259 -2.76 1.00 24.19
N SER A 260 -2.13 2.16 24.34
CA SER A 260 -2.75 3.32 25.00
C SER A 260 -3.51 4.24 24.03
N TYR A 261 -3.67 3.87 22.75
CA TYR A 261 -4.40 4.67 21.75
C TYR A 261 -5.75 4.03 21.41
N GLY A 262 -6.81 4.87 21.47
CA GLY A 262 -8.15 4.44 21.05
C GLY A 262 -8.32 4.39 19.54
N GLN A 263 -7.47 5.10 18.79
CA GLN A 263 -7.45 5.12 17.34
C GLN A 263 -6.06 4.85 16.81
N ILE A 264 -5.96 3.94 15.82
CA ILE A 264 -4.75 3.74 15.02
C ILE A 264 -5.07 3.99 13.55
N ILE A 265 -4.28 4.84 12.91
CA ILE A 265 -4.35 5.12 11.48
C ILE A 265 -3.08 4.58 10.82
N VAL A 266 -3.24 3.73 9.81
CA VAL A 266 -2.14 3.14 9.05
C VAL A 266 -2.07 3.80 7.68
N ASP A 267 -1.08 4.66 7.47
CA ASP A 267 -0.88 5.31 6.17
C ASP A 267 -0.02 4.44 5.26
N GLU A 268 -0.35 4.42 3.97
CA GLU A 268 0.22 3.53 2.94
C GLU A 268 0.32 2.09 3.43
N CYS A 269 -0.80 1.58 3.92
CA CYS A 269 -0.87 0.30 4.63
C CYS A 269 -0.40 -0.91 3.80
N HIS A 270 -0.32 -0.80 2.47
CA HIS A 270 0.24 -1.83 1.60
C HIS A 270 1.76 -2.02 1.75
N HIS A 271 2.48 -1.03 2.30
CA HIS A 271 3.93 -1.11 2.52
C HIS A 271 4.34 -1.87 3.77
N ILE A 272 3.42 -2.12 4.71
CA ILE A 272 3.77 -2.83 5.94
C ILE A 272 4.00 -4.32 5.61
N PRO A 273 5.18 -4.89 5.86
CA PRO A 273 5.43 -6.32 5.69
C PRO A 273 4.43 -7.17 6.49
N ALA A 274 4.08 -8.34 5.97
CA ALA A 274 3.10 -9.22 6.61
C ALA A 274 3.51 -9.58 8.06
N SER A 275 4.78 -9.87 8.30
CA SER A 275 5.33 -10.16 9.63
C SER A 275 5.14 -9.00 10.62
N ASN A 276 5.34 -7.77 10.17
CA ASN A 276 5.18 -6.58 11.02
C ASN A 276 3.70 -6.28 11.31
N TYR A 277 2.80 -6.55 10.35
CA TYR A 277 1.36 -6.51 10.60
C TYR A 277 0.96 -7.49 11.69
N GLU A 278 1.49 -8.70 11.60
CA GLU A 278 1.22 -9.72 12.59
C GLU A 278 1.71 -9.33 13.98
N THR A 279 2.93 -8.83 14.06
CA THR A 279 3.51 -8.42 15.34
C THR A 279 2.79 -7.20 15.92
N LEU A 280 2.52 -6.17 15.12
CA LEU A 280 1.99 -4.90 15.63
C LEU A 280 0.46 -4.94 15.79
N LEU A 281 -0.28 -5.32 14.75
CA LEU A 281 -1.73 -5.16 14.72
C LEU A 281 -2.50 -6.34 15.34
N LYS A 282 -1.89 -7.51 15.50
CA LYS A 282 -2.50 -8.64 16.21
C LYS A 282 -2.47 -8.50 17.74
N ASN A 283 -1.64 -7.61 18.27
CA ASN A 283 -1.46 -7.48 19.72
C ASN A 283 -2.02 -6.17 20.29
N VAL A 284 -2.66 -5.34 19.46
CA VAL A 284 -3.26 -4.07 19.89
C VAL A 284 -4.77 -4.08 19.66
N ALA A 285 -5.51 -3.55 20.61
CA ALA A 285 -6.97 -3.56 20.60
C ALA A 285 -7.59 -2.14 20.63
N PRO A 286 -7.25 -1.25 19.65
CA PRO A 286 -7.89 0.05 19.58
C PRO A 286 -9.35 -0.10 19.17
N GLN A 287 -10.21 0.81 19.65
CA GLN A 287 -11.58 0.84 19.17
C GLN A 287 -11.66 1.16 17.69
N PHE A 288 -10.81 2.07 17.22
CA PHE A 288 -10.80 2.50 15.81
C PHE A 288 -9.49 2.13 15.13
N LEU A 289 -9.58 1.44 13.99
CA LEU A 289 -8.43 1.05 13.19
C LEU A 289 -8.73 1.27 11.71
N VAL A 290 -8.00 2.20 11.08
CA VAL A 290 -8.26 2.62 9.70
C VAL A 290 -6.97 2.57 8.89
N GLY A 291 -7.05 2.01 7.68
CA GLY A 291 -5.97 2.01 6.71
C GLY A 291 -6.22 2.96 5.55
N PHE A 292 -5.17 3.61 5.08
CA PHE A 292 -5.17 4.39 3.85
C PHE A 292 -4.13 3.82 2.88
N THR A 293 -4.50 3.71 1.61
CA THR A 293 -3.58 3.29 0.55
C THR A 293 -3.96 3.88 -0.80
N ALA A 294 -2.99 4.05 -1.68
CA ALA A 294 -3.25 4.34 -3.09
C ALA A 294 -3.43 3.07 -3.91
N THR A 295 -2.73 2.02 -3.56
CA THR A 295 -2.71 0.73 -4.24
C THR A 295 -3.01 -0.40 -3.25
N PRO A 296 -4.14 -1.09 -3.36
CA PRO A 296 -4.47 -2.18 -2.45
C PRO A 296 -3.62 -3.45 -2.71
N LYS A 297 -3.07 -3.58 -3.92
CA LYS A 297 -2.24 -4.73 -4.31
C LYS A 297 -0.87 -4.65 -3.65
N ARG A 298 -0.41 -5.76 -3.09
CA ARG A 298 0.92 -5.93 -2.49
C ARG A 298 1.83 -6.69 -3.45
N GLN A 299 3.12 -6.36 -3.45
CA GLN A 299 4.11 -7.07 -4.29
C GLN A 299 4.28 -8.55 -3.92
N ASP A 300 4.02 -8.90 -2.66
CA ASP A 300 4.08 -10.28 -2.16
C ASP A 300 2.76 -11.06 -2.34
N GLY A 301 1.68 -10.41 -2.82
CA GLY A 301 0.37 -11.01 -3.00
C GLY A 301 -0.37 -11.32 -1.70
N LEU A 302 0.10 -10.83 -0.56
CA LEU A 302 -0.48 -11.06 0.77
C LEU A 302 -1.45 -9.94 1.20
N GLU A 303 -2.08 -9.25 0.25
CA GLU A 303 -3.03 -8.18 0.55
C GLU A 303 -4.22 -8.63 1.42
N LYS A 304 -4.59 -9.92 1.38
CA LYS A 304 -5.65 -10.46 2.25
C LYS A 304 -5.36 -10.31 3.73
N LEU A 305 -4.09 -10.37 4.13
CA LEU A 305 -3.70 -10.12 5.53
C LEU A 305 -4.01 -8.68 5.97
N MET A 306 -3.90 -7.73 5.05
CA MET A 306 -4.29 -6.34 5.30
C MET A 306 -5.79 -6.22 5.56
N TYR A 307 -6.63 -6.83 4.72
CA TYR A 307 -8.09 -6.85 4.91
C TYR A 307 -8.50 -7.60 6.18
N PHE A 308 -7.79 -8.66 6.55
CA PHE A 308 -8.05 -9.41 7.77
C PHE A 308 -7.81 -8.58 9.05
N GLN A 309 -6.88 -7.63 9.01
CA GLN A 309 -6.61 -6.76 10.15
C GLN A 309 -7.44 -5.48 10.13
N LEU A 310 -7.51 -4.81 8.97
CA LEU A 310 -8.11 -3.49 8.84
C LEU A 310 -9.61 -3.53 8.51
N GLY A 311 -10.10 -4.62 7.93
CA GLY A 311 -11.51 -4.76 7.54
C GLY A 311 -11.76 -4.47 6.07
N ALA A 312 -13.03 -4.21 5.75
CA ALA A 312 -13.51 -3.99 4.39
C ALA A 312 -13.07 -2.62 3.82
N VAL A 313 -13.12 -2.49 2.51
CA VAL A 313 -12.98 -1.21 1.82
C VAL A 313 -14.24 -0.38 2.05
N LEU A 314 -14.10 0.73 2.79
CA LEU A 314 -15.19 1.65 3.11
C LEU A 314 -15.40 2.72 2.03
N PHE A 315 -14.32 3.07 1.35
CA PHE A 315 -14.34 4.06 0.29
C PHE A 315 -13.24 3.78 -0.73
N GLU A 316 -13.60 3.87 -1.98
CA GLU A 316 -12.66 3.82 -3.10
C GLU A 316 -12.84 5.05 -3.98
N SER A 317 -11.74 5.79 -4.20
CA SER A 317 -11.80 6.98 -5.05
C SER A 317 -11.94 6.56 -6.51
N LYS A 318 -12.93 7.12 -7.19
CA LYS A 318 -13.00 6.97 -8.65
C LYS A 318 -11.75 7.62 -9.26
N PRO A 319 -11.20 7.06 -10.33
CA PRO A 319 -10.15 7.73 -11.09
C PRO A 319 -10.63 9.15 -11.41
N ALA A 320 -9.80 10.14 -11.11
CA ALA A 320 -10.11 11.49 -11.55
C ALA A 320 -10.22 11.46 -13.09
N SER A 321 -11.28 12.01 -13.65
CA SER A 321 -11.32 12.26 -15.08
C SER A 321 -10.12 13.17 -15.38
N LEU A 322 -9.15 12.65 -16.13
CA LEU A 322 -7.97 13.40 -16.48
C LEU A 322 -8.42 14.59 -17.35
N THR A 323 -8.15 15.79 -16.88
CA THR A 323 -8.40 17.02 -17.64
C THR A 323 -7.31 17.30 -18.68
N PHE A 324 -6.36 16.38 -18.82
CA PHE A 324 -5.23 16.47 -19.75
C PHE A 324 -5.06 15.15 -20.50
N SER A 325 -4.51 15.23 -21.72
CA SER A 325 -4.16 14.05 -22.52
C SER A 325 -2.83 13.46 -22.04
N GLN A 326 -2.79 12.14 -21.91
CA GLN A 326 -1.57 11.39 -21.67
C GLN A 326 -1.17 10.63 -22.94
N THR A 327 0.09 10.74 -23.33
CA THR A 327 0.63 10.01 -24.47
C THR A 327 1.87 9.24 -24.02
N ALA A 328 1.86 7.93 -24.19
CA ALA A 328 3.03 7.09 -23.98
C ALA A 328 3.78 6.88 -25.30
N TYR A 329 5.07 7.13 -25.30
CA TYR A 329 5.95 6.88 -26.43
C TYR A 329 6.87 5.71 -26.08
N CYS A 330 6.80 4.63 -26.84
CA CYS A 330 7.74 3.53 -26.76
C CYS A 330 8.83 3.74 -27.81
N CYS A 331 10.09 3.86 -27.38
CA CYS A 331 11.26 4.00 -28.28
C CYS A 331 12.03 2.71 -28.30
N ASP A 332 12.14 2.09 -29.48
CA ASP A 332 13.03 0.96 -29.69
C ASP A 332 14.48 1.44 -29.64
N THR A 333 15.26 0.85 -28.76
CA THR A 333 16.67 1.16 -28.56
C THR A 333 17.60 0.41 -29.51
N GLN A 334 17.09 -0.59 -30.23
CA GLN A 334 17.83 -1.45 -31.19
C GLN A 334 19.13 -2.04 -30.60
N ILE A 335 19.12 -2.38 -29.30
CA ILE A 335 20.28 -2.96 -28.64
C ILE A 335 20.45 -4.39 -29.07
N ALA A 336 21.60 -4.71 -29.67
CA ALA A 336 22.00 -6.10 -29.90
C ALA A 336 22.57 -6.69 -28.61
N PHE A 337 21.98 -7.76 -28.12
CA PHE A 337 22.52 -8.52 -26.99
C PHE A 337 23.58 -9.52 -27.51
N PRO A 338 24.55 -9.92 -26.64
CA PRO A 338 25.49 -11.00 -26.99
C PRO A 338 24.77 -12.26 -27.46
N ALA A 339 25.27 -12.93 -28.48
CA ALA A 339 24.64 -14.13 -29.03
C ALA A 339 24.44 -15.23 -27.97
N THR A 340 25.40 -15.39 -27.05
CA THR A 340 25.34 -16.32 -25.91
C THR A 340 24.19 -16.08 -24.95
N TRP A 341 23.71 -14.83 -24.89
CA TRP A 341 22.54 -14.46 -24.05
C TRP A 341 21.22 -14.75 -24.78
N VAL A 342 21.24 -14.60 -26.11
CA VAL A 342 20.06 -14.82 -26.96
C VAL A 342 19.76 -16.29 -27.15
N ASP A 343 20.78 -17.09 -27.35
CA ASP A 343 20.67 -18.58 -27.56
C ASP A 343 20.57 -19.36 -26.24
N GLY A 344 20.74 -18.67 -25.09
CA GLY A 344 20.61 -19.27 -23.76
C GLY A 344 21.81 -20.14 -23.36
N SER A 345 22.92 -20.12 -24.12
CA SER A 345 24.12 -20.87 -23.78
C SER A 345 24.83 -20.34 -22.52
N GLU A 346 24.58 -19.08 -22.16
CA GLU A 346 25.09 -18.47 -20.95
C GLU A 346 23.91 -17.91 -20.09
N PRO A 347 23.73 -18.35 -18.83
CA PRO A 347 22.68 -17.84 -17.97
C PRO A 347 22.98 -16.39 -17.54
N VAL A 348 22.14 -15.46 -17.95
CA VAL A 348 22.31 -14.02 -17.66
C VAL A 348 21.71 -13.67 -16.31
N LYS A 349 22.52 -13.12 -15.41
CA LYS A 349 22.03 -12.52 -14.17
C LYS A 349 21.42 -11.17 -14.48
N ILE A 350 20.32 -10.84 -13.81
CA ILE A 350 19.62 -9.54 -13.97
C ILE A 350 20.57 -8.33 -13.73
N THR A 351 21.57 -8.49 -12.85
CA THR A 351 22.58 -7.46 -12.59
C THR A 351 23.49 -7.22 -13.79
N GLN A 352 23.86 -8.27 -14.53
CA GLN A 352 24.67 -8.18 -15.76
C GLN A 352 23.87 -7.49 -16.88
N LEU A 353 22.60 -7.87 -17.01
CA LEU A 353 21.69 -7.22 -17.96
C LEU A 353 21.57 -5.71 -17.69
N TYR A 354 21.35 -5.31 -16.44
CA TYR A 354 21.27 -3.91 -16.08
C TYR A 354 22.59 -3.16 -16.32
N GLN A 355 23.74 -3.82 -16.04
CA GLN A 355 25.04 -3.22 -16.33
C GLN A 355 25.23 -3.00 -17.84
N TYR A 356 24.91 -3.99 -18.63
CA TYR A 356 24.99 -3.90 -20.08
C TYR A 356 24.13 -2.79 -20.66
N LEU A 357 22.89 -2.64 -20.17
CA LEU A 357 21.98 -1.57 -20.55
C LEU A 357 22.48 -0.18 -20.11
N GLN A 358 23.09 -0.10 -18.93
CA GLN A 358 23.65 1.14 -18.37
C GLN A 358 24.84 1.63 -19.20
N ASP A 359 25.72 0.73 -19.62
CA ASP A 359 26.96 1.05 -20.31
C ASP A 359 26.78 1.23 -21.84
N ASN A 360 25.57 0.94 -22.34
CA ASN A 360 25.29 1.05 -23.78
C ASN A 360 25.24 2.52 -24.25
N ALA A 361 26.28 2.94 -24.97
CA ALA A 361 26.45 4.32 -25.42
C ALA A 361 25.34 4.79 -26.36
N SER A 362 24.92 3.93 -27.32
CA SER A 362 23.87 4.29 -28.29
C SER A 362 22.52 4.53 -27.60
N ARG A 363 22.19 3.69 -26.62
CA ARG A 363 20.98 3.86 -25.81
C ARG A 363 21.04 5.16 -24.99
N ASN A 364 22.16 5.45 -24.36
CA ASN A 364 22.33 6.64 -23.55
C ASN A 364 22.27 7.91 -24.41
N GLN A 365 22.82 7.89 -25.61
CA GLN A 365 22.68 8.99 -26.59
C GLN A 365 21.22 9.18 -27.03
N LEU A 366 20.47 8.12 -27.27
CA LEU A 366 19.05 8.20 -27.59
C LEU A 366 18.27 8.86 -26.46
N ILE A 367 18.53 8.47 -25.21
CA ILE A 367 17.90 9.03 -24.02
C ILE A 367 18.23 10.53 -23.90
N THR A 368 19.50 10.90 -23.95
CA THR A 368 19.92 12.32 -23.78
C THR A 368 19.42 13.19 -24.92
N ARG A 369 19.39 12.69 -26.15
CA ARG A 369 18.79 13.40 -27.30
C ARG A 369 17.29 13.64 -27.11
N SER A 370 16.56 12.62 -26.63
CA SER A 370 15.11 12.75 -26.35
C SER A 370 14.83 13.79 -25.25
N ILE A 371 15.68 13.83 -24.23
CA ILE A 371 15.60 14.82 -23.15
C ILE A 371 15.87 16.22 -23.71
N ALA A 372 16.94 16.40 -24.51
CA ALA A 372 17.29 17.68 -25.10
C ALA A 372 16.14 18.22 -25.98
N GLN A 373 15.55 17.38 -26.83
CA GLN A 373 14.39 17.75 -27.65
C GLN A 373 13.18 18.18 -26.81
N ALA A 374 12.91 17.48 -25.68
CA ALA A 374 11.82 17.84 -24.79
C ALA A 374 12.06 19.20 -24.11
N ILE A 375 13.30 19.49 -23.71
CA ILE A 375 13.69 20.77 -23.11
C ILE A 375 13.60 21.91 -24.13
N GLU A 376 14.06 21.71 -25.38
CA GLU A 376 13.91 22.69 -26.46
C GLU A 376 12.43 22.98 -26.74
N ALA A 377 11.56 21.97 -26.60
CA ALA A 377 10.11 22.14 -26.65
C ALA A 377 9.51 22.78 -25.38
N LYS A 378 10.33 23.33 -24.48
CA LYS A 378 9.95 23.93 -23.18
C LYS A 378 9.16 23.02 -22.26
N ARG A 379 9.40 21.72 -22.31
CA ARG A 379 8.80 20.74 -21.41
C ARG A 379 9.65 20.57 -20.15
N GLN A 380 9.00 20.41 -19.02
CA GLN A 380 9.66 19.95 -17.80
C GLN A 380 9.91 18.46 -17.90
N CYS A 381 11.15 18.03 -17.66
CA CYS A 381 11.57 16.64 -17.80
C CYS A 381 11.91 16.03 -16.45
N LEU A 382 11.35 14.85 -16.20
CA LEU A 382 11.73 13.96 -15.12
C LEU A 382 12.23 12.66 -15.72
N VAL A 383 13.46 12.27 -15.37
CA VAL A 383 14.08 11.01 -15.80
C VAL A 383 14.18 10.07 -14.61
N LEU A 384 13.70 8.85 -14.77
CA LEU A 384 13.79 7.82 -13.73
C LEU A 384 14.77 6.72 -14.16
N SER A 385 15.70 6.40 -13.25
CA SER A 385 16.61 5.27 -13.40
C SER A 385 16.81 4.59 -12.05
N GLU A 386 16.81 3.26 -12.01
CA GLU A 386 17.01 2.49 -10.77
C GLU A 386 18.49 2.45 -10.32
N ARG A 387 19.43 2.91 -11.17
CA ARG A 387 20.86 2.83 -10.91
C ARG A 387 21.52 4.20 -10.81
N LYS A 388 22.27 4.41 -9.73
CA LYS A 388 22.99 5.68 -9.46
C LYS A 388 24.06 5.95 -10.52
N GLU A 389 24.77 4.91 -10.93
CA GLU A 389 25.83 5.00 -11.93
C GLU A 389 25.26 5.43 -13.28
N HIS A 390 24.07 4.94 -13.65
CA HIS A 390 23.38 5.37 -14.87
C HIS A 390 22.92 6.83 -14.75
N ILE A 391 22.47 7.28 -13.59
CA ILE A 391 22.14 8.69 -13.33
C ILE A 391 23.37 9.57 -13.56
N ALA A 392 24.53 9.17 -13.04
CA ALA A 392 25.77 9.92 -13.24
C ALA A 392 26.18 10.02 -14.71
N ILE A 393 26.10 8.91 -15.45
CA ILE A 393 26.41 8.89 -16.90
C ILE A 393 25.49 9.86 -17.67
N LEU A 394 24.18 9.79 -17.43
CA LEU A 394 23.23 10.67 -18.10
C LEU A 394 23.41 12.13 -17.71
N SER A 395 23.67 12.40 -16.43
CA SER A 395 23.97 13.76 -15.94
C SER A 395 25.19 14.35 -16.62
N GLU A 396 26.29 13.62 -16.70
CA GLU A 396 27.51 14.07 -17.37
C GLU A 396 27.25 14.41 -18.84
N GLN A 397 26.60 13.51 -19.58
CA GLN A 397 26.28 13.72 -21.00
C GLN A 397 25.35 14.91 -21.24
N LEU A 398 24.39 15.17 -20.35
CA LEU A 398 23.47 16.29 -20.45
C LEU A 398 24.17 17.62 -20.09
N ASN A 399 25.00 17.61 -19.06
CA ASN A 399 25.78 18.79 -18.67
C ASN A 399 26.74 19.26 -19.79
N THR A 400 27.35 18.32 -20.54
CA THR A 400 28.17 18.65 -21.73
C THR A 400 27.36 19.28 -22.86
N GLN A 401 26.04 19.07 -22.90
CA GLN A 401 25.10 19.69 -23.84
C GLN A 401 24.49 21.02 -23.31
N GLY A 402 24.98 21.50 -22.18
CA GLY A 402 24.48 22.74 -21.55
C GLY A 402 23.10 22.60 -20.91
N ILE A 403 22.75 21.38 -20.53
CA ILE A 403 21.51 21.06 -19.79
C ILE A 403 21.86 20.77 -18.35
N ASN A 404 21.34 21.59 -17.42
CA ASN A 404 21.59 21.43 -16.00
C ASN A 404 20.84 20.21 -15.45
N THR A 405 21.45 19.47 -14.54
CA THR A 405 20.85 18.28 -13.94
C THR A 405 20.66 18.41 -12.44
N ILE A 406 19.49 18.01 -11.95
CA ILE A 406 19.20 17.87 -10.52
C ILE A 406 19.04 16.39 -10.21
N GLU A 407 20.02 15.81 -9.54
CA GLU A 407 20.01 14.39 -9.19
C GLU A 407 19.36 14.15 -7.84
N LEU A 408 18.45 13.16 -7.77
CA LEU A 408 17.78 12.72 -6.53
C LEU A 408 17.90 11.21 -6.38
N HIS A 409 18.85 10.76 -5.54
CA HIS A 409 19.10 9.35 -5.26
C HIS A 409 19.72 9.14 -3.88
N GLY A 410 19.85 7.91 -3.42
CA GLY A 410 20.33 7.55 -2.08
C GLY A 410 21.78 7.93 -1.76
N GLY A 411 22.59 8.29 -2.77
CA GLY A 411 23.96 8.78 -2.57
C GLY A 411 24.05 10.28 -2.25
N VAL A 412 22.94 11.03 -2.40
CA VAL A 412 22.90 12.47 -2.14
C VAL A 412 22.68 12.73 -0.65
N SER A 413 23.53 13.56 -0.03
CA SER A 413 23.39 13.89 1.39
C SER A 413 22.04 14.58 1.68
N THR A 414 21.53 14.40 2.89
CA THR A 414 20.21 14.96 3.30
C THR A 414 20.16 16.48 3.15
N LYS A 415 21.26 17.17 3.42
CA LYS A 415 21.35 18.63 3.27
C LYS A 415 21.22 19.06 1.81
N ILE A 416 21.98 18.44 0.92
CA ILE A 416 21.93 18.75 -0.54
C ILE A 416 20.57 18.39 -1.11
N ARG A 417 20.00 17.25 -0.70
CA ARG A 417 18.65 16.84 -1.12
C ARG A 417 17.61 17.87 -0.75
N LYS A 418 17.63 18.38 0.49
CA LYS A 418 16.68 19.42 0.92
C LYS A 418 16.81 20.68 0.07
N GLN A 419 18.02 21.14 -0.21
CA GLN A 419 18.28 22.29 -1.08
C GLN A 419 17.75 22.06 -2.51
N ARG A 420 17.95 20.85 -3.08
CA ARG A 420 17.45 20.49 -4.41
C ARG A 420 15.92 20.47 -4.46
N ILE A 421 15.26 19.95 -3.42
CA ILE A 421 13.80 19.95 -3.33
C ILE A 421 13.27 21.38 -3.20
N GLU A 422 13.87 22.22 -2.37
CA GLU A 422 13.51 23.65 -2.26
C GLU A 422 13.65 24.38 -3.60
N LEU A 423 14.69 24.08 -4.37
CA LEU A 423 14.89 24.63 -5.71
C LEU A 423 13.76 24.19 -6.66
N ILE A 424 13.40 22.93 -6.66
CA ILE A 424 12.30 22.39 -7.47
C ILE A 424 10.97 23.06 -7.11
N GLN A 425 10.69 23.27 -5.82
CA GLN A 425 9.47 23.92 -5.34
C GLN A 425 9.39 25.41 -5.75
N LYS A 426 10.52 26.09 -5.83
CA LYS A 426 10.58 27.50 -6.28
C LYS A 426 10.44 27.66 -7.80
N GLY A 427 10.51 26.58 -8.54
CA GLY A 427 10.51 26.54 -9.99
C GLY A 427 11.89 26.19 -10.55
N LEU A 428 11.90 25.30 -11.55
CA LEU A 428 13.14 24.87 -12.18
C LEU A 428 13.73 26.00 -13.04
N PRO A 429 15.06 26.21 -12.99
CA PRO A 429 15.74 27.05 -13.96
C PRO A 429 15.52 26.56 -15.40
N GLU A 430 15.66 27.45 -16.38
CA GLU A 430 15.61 27.05 -17.78
C GLU A 430 16.67 25.97 -18.09
N ARG A 431 16.35 25.10 -19.04
CA ARG A 431 17.23 24.00 -19.47
C ARG A 431 17.68 23.07 -18.31
N THR A 432 16.76 22.80 -17.38
CA THR A 432 17.05 21.94 -16.24
C THR A 432 16.20 20.67 -16.28
N VAL A 433 16.81 19.50 -16.01
CA VAL A 433 16.17 18.19 -15.91
C VAL A 433 16.36 17.61 -14.51
N ILE A 434 15.32 16.96 -13.99
CA ILE A 434 15.42 16.18 -12.76
C ILE A 434 15.72 14.72 -13.15
N ILE A 435 16.78 14.14 -12.58
CA ILE A 435 17.11 12.72 -12.75
C ILE A 435 17.09 12.06 -11.38
N ALA A 436 16.26 11.02 -11.22
CA ALA A 436 16.01 10.43 -9.91
C ALA A 436 15.90 8.91 -9.96
N THR A 437 16.11 8.27 -8.82
CA THR A 437 15.65 6.88 -8.63
C THR A 437 14.18 6.88 -8.20
N GLY A 438 13.42 5.87 -8.64
CA GLY A 438 11.99 5.77 -8.41
C GLY A 438 11.56 5.98 -6.95
N LYS A 439 12.34 5.46 -6.01
CA LYS A 439 12.11 5.61 -4.56
C LYS A 439 12.10 7.06 -4.05
N TYR A 440 12.70 7.99 -4.78
CA TYR A 440 12.81 9.39 -4.35
C TYR A 440 11.77 10.33 -4.98
N VAL A 441 10.99 9.84 -5.91
CA VAL A 441 9.95 10.61 -6.63
C VAL A 441 8.57 9.99 -6.48
N GLY A 442 8.48 8.69 -6.21
CA GLY A 442 7.20 7.97 -6.17
C GLY A 442 6.46 8.01 -4.84
N GLU A 443 7.13 8.38 -3.75
CA GLU A 443 6.55 8.32 -2.41
C GLU A 443 6.61 9.70 -1.73
N GLY A 444 5.61 10.52 -1.98
CA GLY A 444 5.31 11.76 -1.24
C GLY A 444 5.94 13.02 -1.78
#